data_63fa8914486943521bc432fa641cb197
#
_entry.id   63fa8914486943521bc432fa641cb197
#
_cell.length_a   1.000
_cell.length_b   1.000
_cell.length_c   1.000
_cell.angle_alpha   90.00
_cell.angle_beta   90.00
_cell.angle_gamma   90.00
#
_symmetry.space_group_name_H-M   'P 1'
#
loop_
_entity.id
_entity.type
_entity.pdbx_description
1 polymer ?
#
loop_
_entity_poly.entity_id
_entity_poly.type
_entity_poly.pdbx_seq_one_letter_code
_entity_poly.pdbx_strand_id
1 'polypeptide(L)'
;MIKFSVQKNDILDALTTTAKAASTKSVISALEGIHLSLTGNQLTVTGYDLELGIKSTIDVEGESDGVLVLNSRLICDIVRKMPSGVIRFDEYEPLKLNLMCEDITYSIMGINSEEYPVLPELSRGESFEISEPLLKSVIGQTLYAVATIDTKPVLMGSKFEIKNNELNVISVDGIRIAIRKESLLHEDFDFVVPAKTLSELLRLLSDDESKIATVSVDRNQGIFSIDKYTVFSRLLEGDFFDYTKIIGMPSNIEAVVNVRELMECVDRTLLLLNDKIKSPVDFTFSDNTLRVFCETAIGKLDQKIKCDYSGEEFRISFNSRYIL
;
A
#
# COMPACT_ATOMS: atom_id res chain seq x y z
N MET A 1 5.28 -14.46 -31.54
CA MET A 1 3.80 -14.43 -31.29
C MET A 1 3.53 -15.30 -30.07
N ILE A 2 3.00 -14.70 -29.00
CA ILE A 2 2.78 -15.39 -27.71
C ILE A 2 1.58 -16.34 -27.80
N LYS A 3 1.75 -17.61 -27.32
CA LYS A 3 0.66 -18.58 -27.23
C LYS A 3 0.80 -19.43 -25.97
N PHE A 4 -0.27 -19.50 -25.19
CA PHE A 4 -0.33 -20.29 -23.96
C PHE A 4 -1.77 -20.55 -23.50
N SER A 5 -1.92 -21.53 -22.62
CA SER A 5 -3.15 -21.82 -21.90
C SER A 5 -2.92 -21.72 -20.38
N VAL A 6 -3.92 -21.23 -19.64
CA VAL A 6 -3.79 -20.98 -18.20
C VAL A 6 -5.15 -21.07 -17.50
N GLN A 7 -5.17 -21.47 -16.25
CA GLN A 7 -6.38 -21.43 -15.44
C GLN A 7 -6.85 -19.99 -15.20
N LYS A 8 -8.15 -19.76 -15.36
CA LYS A 8 -8.75 -18.42 -15.17
C LYS A 8 -8.35 -17.75 -13.86
N ASN A 9 -8.40 -18.48 -12.75
CA ASN A 9 -8.13 -17.90 -11.43
C ASN A 9 -6.69 -17.41 -11.32
N ASP A 10 -5.73 -18.16 -11.84
CA ASP A 10 -4.30 -17.82 -11.75
C ASP A 10 -3.98 -16.58 -12.57
N ILE A 11 -4.46 -16.53 -13.83
CA ILE A 11 -4.23 -15.35 -14.67
C ILE A 11 -5.02 -14.14 -14.20
N LEU A 12 -6.24 -14.30 -13.69
CA LEU A 12 -7.05 -13.18 -13.18
C LEU A 12 -6.39 -12.54 -11.96
N ASP A 13 -5.86 -13.33 -11.05
CA ASP A 13 -5.14 -12.85 -9.88
C ASP A 13 -3.88 -12.06 -10.28
N ALA A 14 -3.05 -12.62 -11.18
CA ALA A 14 -1.87 -11.95 -11.69
C ALA A 14 -2.21 -10.63 -12.42
N LEU A 15 -3.22 -10.63 -13.31
CA LEU A 15 -3.65 -9.45 -14.05
C LEU A 15 -4.22 -8.37 -13.13
N THR A 16 -5.11 -8.73 -12.20
CA THR A 16 -5.77 -7.74 -11.32
C THR A 16 -4.80 -7.12 -10.32
N THR A 17 -3.79 -7.86 -9.90
CA THR A 17 -2.74 -7.38 -9.01
C THR A 17 -1.80 -6.44 -9.76
N THR A 18 -1.27 -6.86 -10.91
CA THR A 18 -0.32 -6.03 -11.67
C THR A 18 -0.98 -4.79 -12.28
N ALA A 19 -2.28 -4.86 -12.61
CA ALA A 19 -3.05 -3.70 -13.08
C ALA A 19 -3.07 -2.51 -12.10
N LYS A 20 -2.80 -2.74 -10.80
CA LYS A 20 -2.70 -1.67 -9.79
C LYS A 20 -1.50 -0.75 -10.02
N ALA A 21 -0.46 -1.25 -10.66
CA ALA A 21 0.71 -0.50 -11.05
C ALA A 21 0.65 0.03 -12.50
N ALA A 22 -0.35 -0.34 -13.30
CA ALA A 22 -0.51 0.23 -14.63
C ALA A 22 -1.03 1.68 -14.54
N SER A 23 -0.55 2.55 -15.42
CA SER A 23 -1.01 3.94 -15.48
C SER A 23 -2.46 4.03 -15.96
N THR A 24 -3.23 4.93 -15.37
CA THR A 24 -4.61 5.20 -15.84
C THR A 24 -4.64 6.17 -17.03
N LYS A 25 -3.59 6.98 -17.18
CA LYS A 25 -3.38 7.92 -18.27
C LYS A 25 -1.90 8.25 -18.37
N SER A 26 -1.28 7.96 -19.50
CA SER A 26 0.15 8.17 -19.74
C SER A 26 0.41 8.77 -21.12
N VAL A 27 1.52 9.51 -21.25
CA VAL A 27 2.06 9.93 -22.56
C VAL A 27 2.60 8.72 -23.31
N ILE A 28 3.10 7.72 -22.61
CA ILE A 28 3.54 6.42 -23.16
C ILE A 28 2.35 5.47 -23.08
N SER A 29 1.69 5.22 -24.19
CA SER A 29 0.47 4.40 -24.24
C SER A 29 0.68 2.96 -23.73
N ALA A 30 1.86 2.42 -23.88
CA ALA A 30 2.22 1.09 -23.37
C ALA A 30 2.07 0.97 -21.84
N LEU A 31 2.28 2.05 -21.08
CA LEU A 31 2.14 2.05 -19.62
C LEU A 31 0.68 1.97 -19.12
N GLU A 32 -0.31 2.21 -20.00
CA GLU A 32 -1.72 1.94 -19.70
C GLU A 32 -2.06 0.44 -19.82
N GLY A 33 -1.10 -0.34 -20.27
CA GLY A 33 -1.20 -1.78 -20.48
C GLY A 33 -0.50 -2.61 -19.40
N ILE A 34 -0.79 -3.90 -19.45
CA ILE A 34 -0.07 -4.95 -18.74
C ILE A 34 0.83 -5.65 -19.76
N HIS A 35 2.11 -5.74 -19.43
CA HIS A 35 3.11 -6.43 -20.22
C HIS A 35 3.11 -7.92 -19.86
N LEU A 36 2.90 -8.76 -20.86
CA LEU A 36 2.97 -10.22 -20.79
C LEU A 36 4.25 -10.69 -21.46
N SER A 37 5.04 -11.51 -20.79
CA SER A 37 6.24 -12.13 -21.34
C SER A 37 6.24 -13.61 -21.02
N LEU A 38 6.19 -14.46 -22.05
CA LEU A 38 6.23 -15.91 -21.93
C LEU A 38 7.60 -16.44 -22.31
N THR A 39 8.16 -17.27 -21.44
CA THR A 39 9.38 -18.06 -21.72
C THR A 39 9.15 -19.49 -21.25
N GLY A 40 9.06 -20.43 -22.19
CA GLY A 40 8.66 -21.81 -21.91
C GLY A 40 7.28 -21.86 -21.22
N ASN A 41 7.22 -22.37 -19.99
CA ASN A 41 5.99 -22.46 -19.20
C ASN A 41 5.86 -21.37 -18.14
N GLN A 42 6.71 -20.34 -18.15
CA GLN A 42 6.69 -19.24 -17.19
C GLN A 42 6.14 -17.98 -17.85
N LEU A 43 4.96 -17.56 -17.42
CA LEU A 43 4.37 -16.29 -17.81
C LEU A 43 4.69 -15.22 -16.77
N THR A 44 5.40 -14.19 -17.19
CA THR A 44 5.61 -12.98 -16.40
C THR A 44 4.62 -11.91 -16.81
N VAL A 45 3.85 -11.43 -15.82
CA VAL A 45 2.85 -10.38 -15.95
C VAL A 45 3.34 -9.14 -15.22
N THR A 46 3.41 -8.00 -15.89
CA THR A 46 3.98 -6.77 -15.32
C THR A 46 3.09 -5.57 -15.57
N GLY A 47 2.80 -4.81 -14.52
CA GLY A 47 2.25 -3.45 -14.57
C GLY A 47 3.29 -2.44 -14.10
N TYR A 48 3.37 -1.26 -14.72
CA TYR A 48 4.36 -0.24 -14.37
C TYR A 48 3.88 1.16 -14.75
N ASP A 49 4.10 2.15 -13.87
CA ASP A 49 3.76 3.57 -14.13
C ASP A 49 4.95 4.52 -13.95
N LEU A 50 6.19 3.99 -13.94
CA LEU A 50 7.48 4.67 -13.70
C LEU A 50 7.80 4.95 -12.22
N GLU A 51 6.82 4.87 -11.32
CA GLU A 51 6.99 5.05 -9.88
C GLU A 51 6.76 3.75 -9.12
N LEU A 52 5.72 3.02 -9.51
CA LEU A 52 5.34 1.73 -8.96
C LEU A 52 5.32 0.69 -10.08
N GLY A 53 6.00 -0.42 -9.86
CA GLY A 53 5.92 -1.61 -10.71
C GLY A 53 5.49 -2.82 -9.90
N ILE A 54 4.64 -3.66 -10.46
CA ILE A 54 4.28 -4.95 -9.88
C ILE A 54 4.46 -6.02 -10.94
N LYS A 55 5.25 -7.01 -10.60
CA LYS A 55 5.55 -8.19 -11.43
C LYS A 55 5.03 -9.42 -10.73
N SER A 56 4.38 -10.31 -11.48
CA SER A 56 3.97 -11.64 -11.05
C SER A 56 4.45 -12.66 -12.05
N THR A 57 4.95 -13.81 -11.58
CA THR A 57 5.33 -14.94 -12.45
C THR A 57 4.45 -16.12 -12.08
N ILE A 58 3.80 -16.70 -13.09
CA ILE A 58 2.89 -17.84 -12.93
C ILE A 58 3.23 -18.95 -13.94
N ASP A 59 2.94 -20.19 -13.56
CA ASP A 59 3.07 -21.35 -14.42
C ASP A 59 1.89 -21.41 -15.39
N VAL A 60 2.19 -21.68 -16.66
CA VAL A 60 1.21 -21.82 -17.75
C VAL A 60 1.60 -22.98 -18.66
N GLU A 61 0.67 -23.43 -19.50
CA GLU A 61 0.98 -24.34 -20.61
C GLU A 61 1.41 -23.50 -21.82
N GLY A 62 2.73 -23.27 -21.96
CA GLY A 62 3.29 -22.47 -23.02
C GLY A 62 3.41 -23.26 -24.35
N GLU A 63 3.02 -22.63 -25.44
CA GLU A 63 3.14 -23.20 -26.80
C GLU A 63 4.15 -22.43 -27.66
N SER A 64 4.22 -21.11 -27.48
CA SER A 64 5.16 -20.25 -28.24
C SER A 64 5.52 -19.03 -27.41
N ASP A 65 6.82 -18.85 -27.19
CA ASP A 65 7.38 -17.70 -26.49
C ASP A 65 7.07 -16.39 -27.22
N GLY A 66 6.91 -15.33 -26.44
CA GLY A 66 6.64 -14.02 -27.00
C GLY A 66 6.35 -12.97 -25.93
N VAL A 67 6.17 -11.75 -26.40
CA VAL A 67 5.88 -10.58 -25.57
C VAL A 67 4.71 -9.81 -26.18
N LEU A 68 3.78 -9.38 -25.34
CA LEU A 68 2.63 -8.59 -25.76
C LEU A 68 2.19 -7.65 -24.65
N VAL A 69 1.77 -6.46 -24.98
CA VAL A 69 1.13 -5.52 -24.02
C VAL A 69 -0.36 -5.44 -24.32
N LEU A 70 -1.18 -5.56 -23.28
CA LEU A 70 -2.65 -5.50 -23.39
C LEU A 70 -3.19 -4.39 -22.49
N ASN A 71 -4.20 -3.65 -22.96
CA ASN A 71 -4.86 -2.65 -22.14
C ASN A 71 -5.31 -3.25 -20.80
N SER A 72 -4.83 -2.68 -19.70
CA SER A 72 -4.95 -3.24 -18.36
C SER A 72 -6.41 -3.43 -17.92
N ARG A 73 -7.25 -2.44 -18.18
CA ARG A 73 -8.67 -2.49 -17.82
C ARG A 73 -9.43 -3.51 -18.66
N LEU A 74 -9.22 -3.47 -19.97
CA LEU A 74 -9.93 -4.34 -20.92
C LEU A 74 -9.63 -5.81 -20.64
N ILE A 75 -8.35 -6.18 -20.51
CA ILE A 75 -7.98 -7.59 -20.29
C ILE A 75 -8.51 -8.12 -18.96
N CYS A 76 -8.41 -7.33 -17.87
CA CYS A 76 -8.97 -7.71 -16.57
C CYS A 76 -10.49 -7.92 -16.64
N ASP A 77 -11.22 -7.04 -17.34
CA ASP A 77 -12.67 -7.12 -17.45
C ASP A 77 -13.12 -8.32 -18.30
N ILE A 78 -12.40 -8.62 -19.40
CA ILE A 78 -12.66 -9.79 -20.24
C ILE A 78 -12.45 -11.07 -19.42
N VAL A 79 -11.27 -11.25 -18.82
CA VAL A 79 -10.93 -12.46 -18.07
C VAL A 79 -11.87 -12.66 -16.88
N ARG A 80 -12.26 -11.59 -16.19
CA ARG A 80 -13.23 -11.64 -15.08
C ARG A 80 -14.59 -12.19 -15.52
N LYS A 81 -15.05 -11.83 -16.73
CA LYS A 81 -16.35 -12.23 -17.29
C LYS A 81 -16.34 -13.57 -18.03
N MET A 82 -15.18 -14.15 -18.33
CA MET A 82 -15.10 -15.49 -18.91
C MET A 82 -15.60 -16.56 -17.93
N PRO A 83 -16.06 -17.72 -18.41
CA PRO A 83 -16.38 -18.88 -17.58
C PRO A 83 -15.18 -19.34 -16.74
N SER A 84 -15.44 -20.16 -15.73
CA SER A 84 -14.38 -20.85 -14.98
C SER A 84 -13.78 -21.93 -15.87
N GLY A 85 -12.45 -22.07 -15.88
CA GLY A 85 -11.74 -23.08 -16.68
C GLY A 85 -10.44 -22.55 -17.27
N VAL A 86 -9.97 -23.23 -18.29
CA VAL A 86 -8.74 -22.88 -18.99
C VAL A 86 -9.03 -21.80 -20.03
N ILE A 87 -8.25 -20.74 -20.01
CA ILE A 87 -8.27 -19.68 -21.02
C ILE A 87 -7.06 -19.84 -21.91
N ARG A 88 -7.27 -19.91 -23.22
CA ARG A 88 -6.22 -19.92 -24.23
C ARG A 88 -5.99 -18.51 -24.76
N PHE A 89 -4.74 -18.09 -24.74
CA PHE A 89 -4.23 -16.86 -25.33
C PHE A 89 -3.51 -17.25 -26.63
N ASP A 90 -3.93 -16.75 -27.78
CA ASP A 90 -3.37 -17.06 -29.09
C ASP A 90 -3.19 -15.79 -29.90
N GLU A 91 -1.95 -15.26 -29.94
CA GLU A 91 -1.58 -14.20 -30.87
C GLU A 91 -1.41 -14.82 -32.27
N TYR A 92 -2.40 -14.64 -33.15
CA TYR A 92 -2.47 -15.24 -34.46
C TYR A 92 -1.87 -14.36 -35.56
N GLU A 93 -1.80 -13.04 -35.34
CA GLU A 93 -1.09 -12.04 -36.13
C GLU A 93 -0.41 -11.04 -35.18
N PRO A 94 0.63 -10.32 -35.62
CA PRO A 94 1.27 -9.31 -34.77
C PRO A 94 0.26 -8.34 -34.12
N LEU A 95 0.26 -8.26 -32.80
CA LEU A 95 -0.64 -7.45 -31.98
C LEU A 95 -2.12 -7.84 -32.06
N LYS A 96 -2.49 -8.97 -32.66
CA LYS A 96 -3.86 -9.47 -32.67
C LYS A 96 -3.96 -10.75 -31.84
N LEU A 97 -4.66 -10.65 -30.72
CA LEU A 97 -4.83 -11.73 -29.74
C LEU A 97 -6.26 -12.26 -29.74
N ASN A 98 -6.40 -13.58 -29.83
CA ASN A 98 -7.62 -14.29 -29.48
C ASN A 98 -7.53 -14.80 -28.05
N LEU A 99 -8.59 -14.59 -27.29
CA LEU A 99 -8.82 -15.15 -25.95
C LEU A 99 -9.97 -16.12 -26.06
N MET A 100 -9.73 -17.38 -25.81
CA MET A 100 -10.72 -18.43 -25.99
C MET A 100 -10.95 -19.20 -24.69
N CYS A 101 -12.21 -19.40 -24.35
CA CYS A 101 -12.62 -20.24 -23.23
C CYS A 101 -13.99 -20.85 -23.58
N GLU A 102 -14.06 -22.19 -23.63
CA GLU A 102 -15.24 -22.90 -24.11
C GLU A 102 -15.69 -22.39 -25.50
N ASP A 103 -16.94 -21.96 -25.64
CA ASP A 103 -17.51 -21.44 -26.89
C ASP A 103 -17.34 -19.91 -27.04
N ILE A 104 -16.60 -19.25 -26.12
CA ILE A 104 -16.40 -17.80 -26.11
C ILE A 104 -15.04 -17.46 -26.71
N THR A 105 -15.04 -16.58 -27.71
CA THR A 105 -13.82 -16.03 -28.29
C THR A 105 -13.89 -14.49 -28.30
N TYR A 106 -12.89 -13.86 -27.71
CA TYR A 106 -12.64 -12.42 -27.87
C TYR A 106 -11.42 -12.23 -28.76
N SER A 107 -11.54 -11.34 -29.74
CA SER A 107 -10.40 -10.87 -30.55
C SER A 107 -10.10 -9.42 -30.17
N ILE A 108 -8.90 -9.18 -29.64
CA ILE A 108 -8.50 -7.84 -29.14
C ILE A 108 -7.16 -7.44 -29.76
N MET A 109 -6.93 -6.12 -29.78
CA MET A 109 -5.66 -5.55 -30.22
C MET A 109 -4.71 -5.38 -29.04
N GLY A 110 -3.49 -5.81 -29.22
CA GLY A 110 -2.37 -5.50 -28.32
C GLY A 110 -1.74 -4.15 -28.63
N ILE A 111 -0.83 -3.75 -27.77
CA ILE A 111 0.01 -2.55 -27.87
C ILE A 111 1.44 -3.02 -28.12
N ASN A 112 2.23 -2.25 -28.88
CA ASN A 112 3.64 -2.59 -29.12
C ASN A 112 4.42 -2.57 -27.79
N SER A 113 5.14 -3.66 -27.54
CA SER A 113 5.93 -3.83 -26.31
C SER A 113 7.28 -3.10 -26.33
N GLU A 114 7.75 -2.65 -27.50
CA GLU A 114 9.06 -1.96 -27.63
C GLU A 114 9.10 -0.64 -26.85
N GLU A 115 7.95 0.01 -26.66
CA GLU A 115 7.84 1.23 -25.87
C GLU A 115 7.62 0.97 -24.37
N TYR A 116 7.48 -0.29 -23.94
CA TYR A 116 7.29 -0.61 -22.53
C TYR A 116 8.62 -0.52 -21.78
N PRO A 117 8.75 0.38 -20.78
CA PRO A 117 10.00 0.56 -20.08
C PRO A 117 10.40 -0.69 -19.30
N VAL A 118 11.69 -1.00 -19.31
CA VAL A 118 12.24 -2.08 -18.49
C VAL A 118 12.17 -1.69 -17.02
N LEU A 119 11.73 -2.62 -16.17
CA LEU A 119 11.77 -2.42 -14.72
C LEU A 119 13.21 -2.29 -14.24
N PRO A 120 13.48 -1.42 -13.26
CA PRO A 120 14.81 -1.27 -12.72
C PRO A 120 15.30 -2.58 -12.06
N GLU A 121 16.58 -2.87 -12.22
CA GLU A 121 17.27 -3.93 -11.50
C GLU A 121 18.20 -3.31 -10.46
N LEU A 122 18.15 -3.79 -9.22
CA LEU A 122 19.11 -3.37 -8.20
C LEU A 122 20.43 -4.07 -8.44
N SER A 123 21.49 -3.30 -8.69
CA SER A 123 22.83 -3.84 -8.91
C SER A 123 23.66 -3.95 -7.64
N ARG A 124 23.41 -3.10 -6.66
CA ARG A 124 24.05 -3.07 -5.32
C ARG A 124 23.12 -2.30 -4.39
N GLY A 125 22.79 -2.87 -3.24
CA GLY A 125 21.94 -2.22 -2.26
C GLY A 125 21.91 -2.99 -0.95
N GLU A 126 21.34 -2.37 0.08
CA GLU A 126 21.03 -3.01 1.35
C GLU A 126 19.84 -3.96 1.16
N SER A 127 19.88 -5.09 1.86
CA SER A 127 18.79 -6.07 1.77
C SER A 127 18.56 -6.76 3.12
N PHE A 128 17.32 -6.86 3.53
CA PHE A 128 16.94 -7.57 4.75
C PHE A 128 15.67 -8.40 4.55
N GLU A 129 15.51 -9.38 5.42
CA GLU A 129 14.32 -10.22 5.48
C GLU A 129 13.45 -9.81 6.67
N ILE A 130 12.14 -9.84 6.45
CA ILE A 130 11.14 -9.53 7.48
C ILE A 130 9.92 -10.42 7.27
N SER A 131 9.30 -10.92 8.35
CA SER A 131 8.06 -11.70 8.19
C SER A 131 6.96 -10.85 7.58
N GLU A 132 6.17 -11.44 6.68
CA GLU A 132 5.09 -10.72 6.01
C GLU A 132 4.07 -10.13 7.00
N PRO A 133 3.62 -10.85 8.05
CA PRO A 133 2.73 -10.28 9.07
C PRO A 133 3.31 -9.08 9.80
N LEU A 134 4.61 -9.12 10.11
CA LEU A 134 5.27 -8.00 10.77
C LEU A 134 5.35 -6.78 9.85
N LEU A 135 5.78 -6.95 8.59
CA LEU A 135 5.81 -5.88 7.60
C LEU A 135 4.42 -5.27 7.39
N LYS A 136 3.39 -6.12 7.28
CA LYS A 136 1.99 -5.70 7.19
C LYS A 136 1.53 -4.89 8.39
N SER A 137 1.89 -5.34 9.59
CA SER A 137 1.55 -4.68 10.85
C SER A 137 2.20 -3.30 10.96
N VAL A 138 3.51 -3.18 10.70
CA VAL A 138 4.21 -1.90 10.83
C VAL A 138 3.73 -0.87 9.81
N ILE A 139 3.43 -1.31 8.57
CA ILE A 139 2.84 -0.44 7.54
C ILE A 139 1.42 -0.02 7.96
N GLY A 140 0.56 -0.98 8.34
CA GLY A 140 -0.84 -0.71 8.68
C GLY A 140 -1.00 0.24 9.86
N GLN A 141 -0.07 0.18 10.84
CA GLN A 141 -0.09 1.03 12.03
C GLN A 141 0.52 2.43 11.82
N THR A 142 1.11 2.71 10.66
CA THR A 142 1.76 4.00 10.40
C THR A 142 1.21 4.72 9.18
N LEU A 143 0.82 4.00 8.14
CA LEU A 143 0.43 4.56 6.83
C LEU A 143 -0.67 5.62 6.91
N TYR A 144 -1.60 5.53 7.87
CA TYR A 144 -2.70 6.49 8.03
C TYR A 144 -2.22 7.91 8.36
N ALA A 145 -0.99 8.06 8.84
CA ALA A 145 -0.42 9.34 9.25
C ALA A 145 0.49 9.98 8.18
N VAL A 146 0.52 9.48 6.95
CA VAL A 146 1.24 10.13 5.84
C VAL A 146 0.53 11.41 5.39
N ALA A 147 1.29 12.38 4.89
CA ALA A 147 0.72 13.59 4.31
C ALA A 147 -0.02 13.27 3.01
N THR A 148 -1.18 13.92 2.81
CA THR A 148 -2.00 13.79 1.59
C THR A 148 -1.85 14.99 0.65
N ILE A 149 -1.17 16.05 1.11
CA ILE A 149 -0.93 17.28 0.36
C ILE A 149 0.56 17.40 0.08
N ASP A 150 0.90 17.66 -1.17
CA ASP A 150 2.27 17.78 -1.67
C ASP A 150 2.92 19.13 -1.30
N THR A 151 2.95 19.47 -0.01
CA THR A 151 3.74 20.60 0.48
C THR A 151 5.20 20.23 0.77
N LYS A 152 5.43 18.97 1.10
CA LYS A 152 6.74 18.37 1.33
C LYS A 152 6.67 16.90 0.86
N PRO A 153 7.08 16.60 -0.39
CA PRO A 153 6.87 15.29 -1.03
C PRO A 153 7.35 14.10 -0.19
N VAL A 154 8.48 14.24 0.52
CA VAL A 154 9.03 13.18 1.37
C VAL A 154 8.06 12.73 2.48
N LEU A 155 7.10 13.58 2.90
CA LEU A 155 6.09 13.24 3.90
C LEU A 155 4.88 12.48 3.32
N MET A 156 4.80 12.35 1.98
CA MET A 156 3.78 11.52 1.31
C MET A 156 4.11 10.02 1.33
N GLY A 157 5.08 9.63 2.14
CA GLY A 157 5.48 8.25 2.39
C GLY A 157 5.84 8.01 3.84
N SER A 158 6.09 6.75 4.16
CA SER A 158 6.60 6.34 5.48
C SER A 158 8.11 6.14 5.42
N LYS A 159 8.81 6.71 6.39
CA LYS A 159 10.24 6.48 6.59
C LYS A 159 10.44 5.14 7.27
N PHE A 160 11.28 4.31 6.69
CA PHE A 160 11.86 3.13 7.30
C PHE A 160 13.27 3.49 7.74
N GLU A 161 13.55 3.46 9.02
CA GLU A 161 14.85 3.76 9.59
C GLU A 161 15.32 2.58 10.43
N ILE A 162 16.40 1.95 9.99
CA ILE A 162 17.07 0.92 10.78
C ILE A 162 18.24 1.59 11.49
N LYS A 163 18.24 1.52 12.80
CA LYS A 163 19.25 2.13 13.64
C LYS A 163 19.45 1.37 14.93
N ASN A 164 20.71 1.04 15.25
CA ASN A 164 21.04 0.27 16.44
C ASN A 164 20.27 -1.07 16.55
N ASN A 165 20.09 -1.79 15.46
CA ASN A 165 19.30 -3.03 15.37
C ASN A 165 17.82 -2.87 15.71
N GLU A 166 17.25 -1.69 15.53
CA GLU A 166 15.83 -1.37 15.66
C GLU A 166 15.31 -0.81 14.35
N LEU A 167 14.24 -1.39 13.81
CA LEU A 167 13.47 -0.84 12.71
C LEU A 167 12.44 0.13 13.26
N ASN A 168 12.50 1.37 12.86
CA ASN A 168 11.48 2.37 13.10
C ASN A 168 10.76 2.66 11.78
N VAL A 169 9.43 2.52 11.75
CA VAL A 169 8.59 2.95 10.63
C VAL A 169 7.80 4.17 11.08
N ILE A 170 8.01 5.30 10.38
CA ILE A 170 7.53 6.61 10.80
C ILE A 170 6.71 7.27 9.68
N SER A 171 5.54 7.78 10.02
CA SER A 171 4.71 8.61 9.14
C SER A 171 4.30 9.90 9.82
N VAL A 172 4.30 11.01 9.07
CA VAL A 172 4.04 12.37 9.59
C VAL A 172 3.25 13.16 8.56
N ASP A 173 2.17 13.84 8.98
CA ASP A 173 1.41 14.76 8.12
C ASP A 173 1.46 16.23 8.55
N GLY A 174 2.33 16.55 9.53
CA GLY A 174 2.47 17.88 10.10
C GLY A 174 1.54 18.16 11.30
N ILE A 175 0.57 17.29 11.58
CA ILE A 175 -0.36 17.39 12.72
C ILE A 175 -0.19 16.20 13.66
N ARG A 176 0.07 15.01 13.10
CA ARG A 176 0.24 13.75 13.84
C ARG A 176 1.47 13.01 13.37
N ILE A 177 1.97 12.17 14.26
CA ILE A 177 3.08 11.25 13.99
C ILE A 177 2.63 9.85 14.39
N ALA A 178 2.83 8.89 13.52
CA ALA A 178 2.72 7.47 13.86
C ALA A 178 4.11 6.83 13.77
N ILE A 179 4.46 6.06 14.80
CA ILE A 179 5.74 5.36 14.86
C ILE A 179 5.50 3.95 15.36
N ARG A 180 6.06 3.00 14.63
CA ARG A 180 6.13 1.60 15.03
C ARG A 180 7.59 1.17 15.11
N LYS A 181 7.96 0.51 16.21
CA LYS A 181 9.32 0.06 16.49
C LYS A 181 9.35 -1.45 16.60
N GLU A 182 10.35 -2.06 15.97
CA GLU A 182 10.58 -3.51 16.01
C GLU A 182 12.07 -3.81 16.02
N SER A 183 12.45 -4.95 16.57
CA SER A 183 13.84 -5.41 16.55
C SER A 183 14.17 -5.96 15.16
N LEU A 184 15.21 -5.45 14.53
CA LEU A 184 15.73 -5.94 13.26
C LEU A 184 17.25 -5.81 13.25
N LEU A 185 17.93 -6.95 13.16
CA LEU A 185 19.39 -6.99 13.14
C LEU A 185 19.90 -6.64 11.74
N HIS A 186 20.37 -5.41 11.55
CA HIS A 186 20.94 -4.93 10.29
C HIS A 186 21.83 -3.70 10.53
N GLU A 187 22.68 -3.33 9.56
CA GLU A 187 23.41 -2.08 9.58
C GLU A 187 22.50 -0.87 9.50
N ASP A 188 22.95 0.28 10.00
CA ASP A 188 22.16 1.51 10.04
C ASP A 188 21.95 2.06 8.62
N PHE A 189 20.70 2.21 8.20
CA PHE A 189 20.31 2.92 6.98
C PHE A 189 18.84 3.34 7.02
N ASP A 190 18.44 4.23 6.11
CA ASP A 190 17.06 4.69 6.03
C ASP A 190 16.61 4.97 4.59
N PHE A 191 15.31 4.88 4.39
CA PHE A 191 14.66 5.16 3.11
C PHE A 191 13.19 5.52 3.31
N VAL A 192 12.59 6.18 2.31
CA VAL A 192 11.17 6.59 2.39
C VAL A 192 10.37 5.97 1.26
N VAL A 193 9.37 5.18 1.61
CA VAL A 193 8.50 4.48 0.66
C VAL A 193 7.20 5.26 0.46
N PRO A 194 6.80 5.56 -0.78
CA PRO A 194 5.55 6.27 -1.07
C PRO A 194 4.32 5.55 -0.52
N ALA A 195 3.34 6.31 -0.05
CA ALA A 195 2.07 5.77 0.47
C ALA A 195 1.32 4.88 -0.55
N LYS A 196 1.42 5.20 -1.84
CA LYS A 196 0.85 4.40 -2.93
C LYS A 196 1.43 2.98 -2.92
N THR A 197 2.76 2.85 -2.88
CA THR A 197 3.43 1.56 -2.81
C THR A 197 3.05 0.80 -1.54
N LEU A 198 3.10 1.45 -0.38
CA LEU A 198 2.73 0.83 0.90
C LEU A 198 1.29 0.33 0.92
N SER A 199 0.37 1.05 0.29
CA SER A 199 -1.03 0.64 0.17
C SER A 199 -1.20 -0.63 -0.67
N GLU A 200 -0.42 -0.80 -1.72
CA GLU A 200 -0.44 -2.03 -2.52
C GLU A 200 0.28 -3.18 -1.81
N LEU A 201 1.39 -2.92 -1.10
CA LEU A 201 2.05 -3.92 -0.26
C LEU A 201 1.10 -4.50 0.79
N LEU A 202 0.32 -3.67 1.49
CA LEU A 202 -0.67 -4.13 2.48
C LEU A 202 -1.68 -5.15 1.92
N ARG A 203 -1.98 -5.08 0.64
CA ARG A 203 -2.92 -6.00 -0.03
C ARG A 203 -2.28 -7.33 -0.41
N LEU A 204 -0.96 -7.34 -0.60
CA LEU A 204 -0.20 -8.51 -1.03
C LEU A 204 0.32 -9.32 0.16
N LEU A 205 0.66 -8.65 1.26
CA LEU A 205 1.23 -9.25 2.45
C LEU A 205 0.23 -10.19 3.14
N SER A 206 0.69 -11.39 3.44
CA SER A 206 -0.05 -12.45 4.13
C SER A 206 -0.05 -12.23 5.65
N ASP A 207 -0.98 -12.89 6.35
CA ASP A 207 -0.98 -13.01 7.81
C ASP A 207 -0.35 -14.34 8.27
N ASP A 208 0.27 -15.09 7.36
CA ASP A 208 0.94 -16.37 7.64
C ASP A 208 2.36 -16.10 8.17
N GLU A 209 2.60 -16.46 9.42
CA GLU A 209 3.89 -16.29 10.12
C GLU A 209 5.07 -17.02 9.46
N SER A 210 4.81 -18.00 8.61
CA SER A 210 5.85 -18.74 7.89
C SER A 210 6.36 -18.00 6.65
N LYS A 211 5.64 -16.97 6.18
CA LYS A 211 6.01 -16.21 4.99
C LYS A 211 6.94 -15.06 5.31
N ILE A 212 7.98 -14.95 4.49
CA ILE A 212 9.04 -13.95 4.62
C ILE A 212 9.04 -13.07 3.37
N ALA A 213 9.06 -11.77 3.57
CA ALA A 213 9.32 -10.79 2.53
C ALA A 213 10.80 -10.39 2.54
N THR A 214 11.38 -10.23 1.35
CA THR A 214 12.71 -9.66 1.20
C THR A 214 12.56 -8.20 0.73
N VAL A 215 13.19 -7.29 1.44
CA VAL A 215 13.23 -5.86 1.10
C VAL A 215 14.65 -5.52 0.67
N SER A 216 14.80 -5.06 -0.55
CA SER A 216 16.08 -4.65 -1.12
C SER A 216 16.00 -3.19 -1.55
N VAL A 217 16.98 -2.37 -1.16
CA VAL A 217 16.97 -0.93 -1.35
C VAL A 217 18.30 -0.46 -1.93
N ASP A 218 18.25 0.33 -3.00
CA ASP A 218 19.41 1.02 -3.58
C ASP A 218 19.00 2.47 -3.83
N ARG A 219 19.78 3.43 -3.34
CA ARG A 219 19.62 4.90 -3.47
C ARG A 219 18.16 5.38 -3.52
N ASN A 220 17.54 5.34 -4.71
CA ASN A 220 16.20 5.86 -4.98
C ASN A 220 15.18 4.79 -5.41
N GLN A 221 15.52 3.52 -5.23
CA GLN A 221 14.67 2.39 -5.62
C GLN A 221 14.59 1.35 -4.51
N GLY A 222 13.39 0.80 -4.33
CA GLY A 222 13.12 -0.31 -3.43
C GLY A 222 12.44 -1.47 -4.17
N ILE A 223 12.84 -2.69 -3.84
CA ILE A 223 12.20 -3.91 -4.34
C ILE A 223 11.71 -4.71 -3.13
N PHE A 224 10.44 -5.11 -3.18
CA PHE A 224 9.80 -5.96 -2.18
C PHE A 224 9.43 -7.28 -2.86
N SER A 225 10.08 -8.36 -2.48
CA SER A 225 9.77 -9.71 -2.95
C SER A 225 8.85 -10.40 -1.95
N ILE A 226 7.64 -10.74 -2.40
CA ILE A 226 6.55 -11.26 -1.58
C ILE A 226 5.91 -12.41 -2.34
N ASP A 227 6.14 -13.66 -1.90
CA ASP A 227 5.63 -14.86 -2.58
C ASP A 227 5.94 -14.83 -4.11
N LYS A 228 4.92 -14.89 -4.95
CA LYS A 228 5.03 -14.80 -6.43
C LYS A 228 5.10 -13.39 -6.97
N TYR A 229 5.04 -12.37 -6.12
CA TYR A 229 5.03 -10.97 -6.50
C TYR A 229 6.36 -10.30 -6.22
N THR A 230 6.74 -9.40 -7.12
CA THR A 230 7.84 -8.47 -6.92
C THR A 230 7.31 -7.06 -7.13
N VAL A 231 7.40 -6.23 -6.10
CA VAL A 231 6.94 -4.84 -6.13
C VAL A 231 8.16 -3.92 -6.21
N PHE A 232 8.20 -3.10 -7.23
CA PHE A 232 9.21 -2.07 -7.44
C PHE A 232 8.66 -0.73 -7.02
N SER A 233 9.43 0.06 -6.31
CA SER A 233 9.06 1.39 -5.88
C SER A 233 10.17 2.38 -6.13
N ARG A 234 9.84 3.50 -6.75
CA ARG A 234 10.68 4.68 -6.63
C ARG A 234 10.55 5.23 -5.22
N LEU A 235 11.66 5.47 -4.54
CA LEU A 235 11.70 6.00 -3.19
C LEU A 235 11.61 7.53 -3.21
N LEU A 236 11.10 8.10 -2.11
CA LEU A 236 11.01 9.54 -1.95
C LEU A 236 12.33 10.07 -1.40
N GLU A 237 12.86 11.11 -2.05
CA GLU A 237 14.09 11.79 -1.65
C GLU A 237 13.80 13.08 -0.88
N GLY A 238 14.69 13.45 0.01
CA GLY A 238 14.64 14.71 0.76
C GLY A 238 14.78 14.52 2.27
N ASP A 239 14.92 15.65 2.97
CA ASP A 239 15.05 15.65 4.43
C ASP A 239 13.71 15.31 5.10
N PHE A 240 13.64 14.17 5.71
CA PHE A 240 12.50 13.78 6.51
C PHE A 240 12.42 14.61 7.80
N PHE A 241 11.26 14.61 8.43
CA PHE A 241 11.04 15.34 9.67
C PHE A 241 11.82 14.73 10.85
N ASP A 242 12.52 15.57 11.63
CA ASP A 242 13.23 15.12 12.84
C ASP A 242 12.22 14.88 13.99
N TYR A 243 11.73 13.65 14.05
CA TYR A 243 10.73 13.22 15.03
C TYR A 243 11.31 12.99 16.44
N THR A 244 12.63 12.84 16.56
CA THR A 244 13.30 12.51 17.83
C THR A 244 13.10 13.59 18.88
N LYS A 245 13.02 14.85 18.45
CA LYS A 245 12.78 15.99 19.33
C LYS A 245 11.41 15.97 19.99
N ILE A 246 10.41 15.38 19.31
CA ILE A 246 9.04 15.31 19.87
C ILE A 246 8.91 14.12 20.79
N ILE A 247 9.41 12.95 20.40
CA ILE A 247 9.28 11.71 21.20
C ILE A 247 10.04 11.80 22.52
N GLY A 248 11.14 12.54 22.55
CA GLY A 248 11.94 12.73 23.76
C GLY A 248 11.38 13.76 24.74
N MET A 249 10.24 14.40 24.44
CA MET A 249 9.65 15.36 25.37
C MET A 249 9.05 14.67 26.59
N PRO A 250 9.40 15.10 27.81
CA PRO A 250 8.79 14.52 29.01
C PRO A 250 7.30 14.89 29.07
N SER A 251 6.47 13.92 29.42
CA SER A 251 5.05 14.13 29.70
C SER A 251 4.80 14.05 31.20
N ASN A 252 4.10 15.03 31.74
CA ASN A 252 3.66 15.04 33.14
C ASN A 252 2.20 14.62 33.30
N ILE A 253 1.53 14.30 32.19
CA ILE A 253 0.11 13.93 32.15
C ILE A 253 -0.01 12.58 31.45
N GLU A 254 -0.57 11.63 32.16
CA GLU A 254 -0.83 10.28 31.65
C GLU A 254 -2.28 9.88 32.00
N ALA A 255 -2.98 9.33 31.04
CA ALA A 255 -4.32 8.77 31.23
C ALA A 255 -4.43 7.42 30.49
N VAL A 256 -4.91 6.40 31.19
CA VAL A 256 -5.15 5.08 30.63
C VAL A 256 -6.64 4.90 30.38
N VAL A 257 -7.02 4.63 29.13
CA VAL A 257 -8.42 4.53 28.70
C VAL A 257 -8.63 3.19 27.99
N ASN A 258 -9.80 2.57 28.16
CA ASN A 258 -10.16 1.39 27.39
C ASN A 258 -10.33 1.78 25.91
N VAL A 259 -9.57 1.12 25.03
CA VAL A 259 -9.53 1.43 23.59
C VAL A 259 -10.91 1.34 22.96
N ARG A 260 -11.66 0.27 23.24
CA ARG A 260 -12.99 0.05 22.65
C ARG A 260 -13.99 1.12 23.08
N GLU A 261 -14.02 1.46 24.37
CA GLU A 261 -14.90 2.50 24.88
C GLU A 261 -14.56 3.86 24.29
N LEU A 262 -13.26 4.18 24.14
CA LEU A 262 -12.80 5.41 23.51
C LEU A 262 -13.20 5.46 22.04
N MET A 263 -12.95 4.40 21.28
CA MET A 263 -13.34 4.31 19.86
C MET A 263 -14.85 4.54 19.69
N GLU A 264 -15.68 3.81 20.42
CA GLU A 264 -17.14 3.96 20.34
C GLU A 264 -17.62 5.37 20.74
N CYS A 265 -16.94 5.99 21.71
CA CYS A 265 -17.25 7.35 22.16
C CYS A 265 -16.89 8.39 21.09
N VAL A 266 -15.71 8.26 20.49
CA VAL A 266 -15.23 9.18 19.45
C VAL A 266 -16.02 9.00 18.16
N ASP A 267 -16.36 7.76 17.77
CA ASP A 267 -17.18 7.46 16.59
C ASP A 267 -18.54 8.17 16.65
N ARG A 268 -19.19 8.20 17.82
CA ARG A 268 -20.45 8.96 18.01
C ARG A 268 -20.31 10.45 17.72
N THR A 269 -19.13 11.06 17.93
CA THR A 269 -18.92 12.47 17.59
C THR A 269 -18.99 12.74 16.10
N LEU A 270 -18.60 11.77 15.25
CA LEU A 270 -18.63 11.89 13.81
C LEU A 270 -20.04 12.08 13.24
N LEU A 271 -21.08 11.67 13.97
CA LEU A 271 -22.48 11.91 13.57
C LEU A 271 -22.86 13.41 13.55
N LEU A 272 -22.13 14.23 14.34
CA LEU A 272 -22.31 15.69 14.39
C LEU A 272 -21.30 16.44 13.52
N LEU A 273 -20.32 15.74 12.95
CA LEU A 273 -19.21 16.29 12.18
C LEU A 273 -19.30 15.83 10.73
N ASN A 274 -18.91 16.68 9.79
CA ASN A 274 -18.76 16.34 8.39
C ASN A 274 -17.64 17.20 7.77
N ASP A 275 -17.41 17.08 6.47
CA ASP A 275 -16.34 17.82 5.80
C ASP A 275 -16.50 19.34 5.83
N LYS A 276 -17.73 19.83 6.05
CA LYS A 276 -18.05 21.26 6.19
C LYS A 276 -18.03 21.70 7.66
N ILE A 277 -18.40 20.80 8.59
CA ILE A 277 -18.46 21.07 10.04
C ILE A 277 -17.24 20.40 10.66
N LYS A 278 -16.18 21.17 10.89
CA LYS A 278 -14.89 20.75 11.46
C LYS A 278 -14.73 21.23 12.90
N SER A 279 -15.78 21.10 13.73
CA SER A 279 -15.66 21.49 15.14
C SER A 279 -14.70 20.56 15.88
N PRO A 280 -13.82 21.10 16.72
CA PRO A 280 -12.99 20.27 17.59
C PRO A 280 -13.85 19.52 18.60
N VAL A 281 -13.37 18.38 19.03
CA VAL A 281 -13.98 17.59 20.12
C VAL A 281 -13.11 17.76 21.36
N ASP A 282 -13.73 18.14 22.46
CA ASP A 282 -13.06 18.40 23.73
C ASP A 282 -12.97 17.12 24.56
N PHE A 283 -11.79 16.85 25.05
CA PHE A 283 -11.46 15.78 25.97
C PHE A 283 -11.08 16.41 27.29
N THR A 284 -11.87 16.20 28.33
CA THR A 284 -11.61 16.69 29.70
C THR A 284 -11.37 15.50 30.59
N PHE A 285 -10.20 15.44 31.19
CA PHE A 285 -9.77 14.42 32.16
C PHE A 285 -9.88 14.97 33.57
N SER A 286 -10.65 14.31 34.44
CA SER A 286 -10.77 14.63 35.84
C SER A 286 -11.33 13.43 36.61
N ASP A 287 -10.89 13.22 37.84
CA ASP A 287 -11.48 12.26 38.80
C ASP A 287 -11.74 10.86 38.18
N ASN A 288 -10.73 10.27 37.54
CA ASN A 288 -10.84 8.97 36.83
C ASN A 288 -11.93 8.92 35.76
N THR A 289 -12.26 10.07 35.20
CA THR A 289 -13.28 10.21 34.15
C THR A 289 -12.72 10.98 32.95
N LEU A 290 -12.94 10.49 31.76
CA LEU A 290 -12.79 11.23 30.53
C LEU A 290 -14.16 11.68 30.02
N ARG A 291 -14.39 12.98 30.00
CA ARG A 291 -15.56 13.61 29.37
C ARG A 291 -15.19 13.96 27.92
N VAL A 292 -15.98 13.48 26.98
CA VAL A 292 -15.88 13.81 25.55
C VAL A 292 -17.07 14.69 25.18
N PHE A 293 -16.80 15.91 24.75
CA PHE A 293 -17.82 16.91 24.42
C PHE A 293 -17.63 17.43 23.00
N CYS A 294 -18.73 17.50 22.25
CA CYS A 294 -18.77 18.08 20.92
C CYS A 294 -20.06 18.89 20.76
N GLU A 295 -19.96 20.12 20.26
CA GLU A 295 -21.11 20.98 19.96
C GLU A 295 -20.98 21.58 18.55
N THR A 296 -22.07 21.51 17.80
CA THR A 296 -22.15 22.00 16.43
C THR A 296 -23.49 22.70 16.21
N ALA A 297 -23.70 23.33 15.08
CA ALA A 297 -24.98 23.96 14.73
C ALA A 297 -26.15 22.95 14.64
N ILE A 298 -25.90 21.65 14.50
CA ILE A 298 -26.92 20.61 14.37
C ILE A 298 -27.19 19.86 15.66
N GLY A 299 -26.35 20.03 16.69
CA GLY A 299 -26.54 19.35 17.96
C GLY A 299 -25.28 19.27 18.81
N LYS A 300 -25.40 18.63 19.96
CA LYS A 300 -24.31 18.40 20.90
C LYS A 300 -24.28 16.96 21.40
N LEU A 301 -23.09 16.50 21.71
CA LEU A 301 -22.82 15.25 22.41
C LEU A 301 -22.02 15.56 23.67
N ASP A 302 -22.42 14.98 24.79
CA ASP A 302 -21.73 15.04 26.07
C ASP A 302 -21.73 13.64 26.68
N GLN A 303 -20.58 12.99 26.69
CA GLN A 303 -20.44 11.60 27.14
C GLN A 303 -19.27 11.49 28.11
N LYS A 304 -19.39 10.64 29.10
CA LYS A 304 -18.34 10.31 30.06
C LYS A 304 -18.00 8.83 29.94
N ILE A 305 -16.71 8.50 29.94
CA ILE A 305 -16.18 7.15 30.03
C ILE A 305 -15.17 7.08 31.16
N LYS A 306 -14.92 5.88 31.68
CA LYS A 306 -13.93 5.67 32.74
C LYS A 306 -12.51 5.76 32.16
N CYS A 307 -11.60 6.35 32.90
CA CYS A 307 -10.17 6.31 32.62
C CYS A 307 -9.40 6.20 33.94
N ASP A 308 -8.17 5.72 33.88
CA ASP A 308 -7.24 5.83 34.99
C ASP A 308 -6.45 7.12 34.80
N TYR A 309 -6.79 8.13 35.62
CA TYR A 309 -6.22 9.46 35.57
C TYR A 309 -6.15 10.05 36.98
N SER A 310 -4.94 10.44 37.37
CA SER A 310 -4.66 11.11 38.63
C SER A 310 -3.92 12.42 38.38
N GLY A 311 -4.62 13.53 38.46
CA GLY A 311 -4.05 14.85 38.23
C GLY A 311 -5.12 15.95 38.34
N GLU A 312 -4.70 17.20 38.18
CA GLU A 312 -5.62 18.31 38.04
C GLU A 312 -6.45 18.19 36.79
N GLU A 313 -7.63 18.83 36.75
CA GLU A 313 -8.46 18.83 35.55
C GLU A 313 -7.66 19.33 34.33
N PHE A 314 -7.62 18.48 33.28
CA PHE A 314 -6.91 18.78 32.05
C PHE A 314 -7.85 18.68 30.85
N ARG A 315 -7.87 19.73 30.01
CA ARG A 315 -8.69 19.79 28.80
C ARG A 315 -7.81 19.94 27.56
N ILE A 316 -8.12 19.15 26.56
CA ILE A 316 -7.48 19.22 25.22
C ILE A 316 -8.52 18.94 24.14
N SER A 317 -8.37 19.58 22.97
CA SER A 317 -9.30 19.41 21.86
C SER A 317 -8.62 18.74 20.68
N PHE A 318 -9.32 17.78 20.06
CA PHE A 318 -8.82 17.02 18.91
C PHE A 318 -9.81 17.04 17.74
N ASN A 319 -9.31 16.79 16.57
CA ASN A 319 -10.12 16.31 15.46
C ASN A 319 -10.36 14.81 15.66
N SER A 320 -11.64 14.41 15.82
CA SER A 320 -12.03 13.02 16.04
C SER A 320 -11.47 12.03 15.03
N ARG A 321 -11.32 12.43 13.77
CA ARG A 321 -10.77 11.58 12.71
C ARG A 321 -9.30 11.24 12.90
N TYR A 322 -8.59 11.95 13.76
CA TYR A 322 -7.19 11.68 14.06
C TYR A 322 -7.01 10.75 15.26
N ILE A 323 -8.08 10.59 16.06
CA ILE A 323 -8.09 9.70 17.21
C ILE A 323 -8.58 8.30 16.81
N LEU A 324 -9.51 8.22 15.86
CA LEU A 324 -9.99 6.96 15.25
C LEU A 324 -9.00 6.41 14.24
#